data_7281ff78f9289436d9221e59b675bbac
#
_entry.id   7281ff78f9289436d9221e59b675bbac
#
_cell.length_a   1.000
_cell.length_b   1.000
_cell.length_c   1.000
_cell.angle_alpha   90.00
_cell.angle_beta   90.00
_cell.angle_gamma   90.00
#
_symmetry.space_group_name_H-M   'P 1'
#
loop_
_entity.id
_entity.type
_entity.pdbx_description
1 polymer ?
#
loop_
_entity_poly.entity_id
_entity_poly.type
_entity_poly.pdbx_seq_one_letter_code
_entity_poly.pdbx_strand_id
1 'polypeptide(L)'
;MNPKQCAAQAAMKYVTSQMAVGLGTGTTADFFLISLAQAIKAGELKEIKGVPTSRQSERRAIELGIPLFSLAQCPVCDITVDGADEVAPNLDLIKGLGGALLREKIVAQNSKKLVIIADEGKVVSQLGSKSPLPVEVAQFGYETQEGFLRSLGAQPKLRVGPGGMVFVTDNGNCIYDCHFAGGIKNAGEIEAALNRCAGIVESGLFLGMASIALIGSEGGVREIRRG
;
A
#
# COMPACT_ATOMS: atom_id res chain seq x y z
N MET A 1 -9.17 -13.32 -18.15
CA MET A 1 -9.17 -13.33 -16.67
C MET A 1 -8.93 -11.90 -16.20
N ASN A 2 -9.47 -11.48 -15.05
CA ASN A 2 -9.24 -10.12 -14.55
C ASN A 2 -7.75 -9.92 -14.24
N PRO A 3 -7.06 -8.89 -14.81
CA PRO A 3 -5.63 -8.64 -14.57
C PRO A 3 -5.23 -8.59 -13.09
N LYS A 4 -6.06 -7.95 -12.24
CA LYS A 4 -5.83 -7.89 -10.79
C LYS A 4 -5.87 -9.28 -10.13
N GLN A 5 -6.80 -10.12 -10.57
CA GLN A 5 -6.92 -11.49 -10.08
C GLN A 5 -5.73 -12.35 -10.52
N CYS A 6 -5.25 -12.18 -11.77
CA CYS A 6 -4.06 -12.88 -12.25
C CYS A 6 -2.83 -12.53 -11.40
N ALA A 7 -2.60 -11.23 -11.13
CA ALA A 7 -1.49 -10.77 -10.30
C ALA A 7 -1.58 -11.33 -8.88
N ALA A 8 -2.78 -11.31 -8.28
CA ALA A 8 -3.04 -11.83 -6.94
C ALA A 8 -2.79 -13.35 -6.85
N GLN A 9 -3.27 -14.13 -7.81
CA GLN A 9 -3.02 -15.56 -7.87
C GLN A 9 -1.53 -15.87 -8.06
N ALA A 10 -0.82 -15.11 -8.91
CA ALA A 10 0.61 -15.30 -9.10
C ALA A 10 1.42 -15.03 -7.83
N ALA A 11 0.92 -14.18 -6.90
CA ALA A 11 1.58 -13.93 -5.63
C ALA A 11 1.53 -15.15 -4.68
N MET A 12 0.58 -16.05 -4.85
CA MET A 12 0.45 -17.23 -4.01
C MET A 12 1.68 -18.14 -4.04
N LYS A 13 2.46 -18.14 -5.13
CA LYS A 13 3.72 -18.94 -5.22
C LYS A 13 4.79 -18.52 -4.21
N TYR A 14 4.66 -17.34 -3.60
CA TYR A 14 5.59 -16.83 -2.59
C TYR A 14 5.16 -17.15 -1.16
N VAL A 15 3.98 -17.71 -0.97
CA VAL A 15 3.45 -18.04 0.35
C VAL A 15 3.60 -19.54 0.59
N THR A 16 4.17 -19.90 1.74
CA THR A 16 4.27 -21.29 2.21
C THR A 16 3.70 -21.39 3.61
N SER A 17 3.42 -22.63 4.07
CA SER A 17 2.95 -22.87 5.43
C SER A 17 3.88 -22.27 6.49
N GLN A 18 3.32 -21.90 7.63
CA GLN A 18 3.97 -21.32 8.81
C GLN A 18 4.43 -19.87 8.64
N MET A 19 4.21 -19.23 7.49
CA MET A 19 4.57 -17.84 7.25
C MET A 19 3.69 -16.85 8.01
N ALA A 20 4.31 -15.77 8.48
CA ALA A 20 3.63 -14.52 8.82
C ALA A 20 3.47 -13.69 7.54
N VAL A 21 2.21 -13.42 7.17
CA VAL A 21 1.84 -12.78 5.90
C VAL A 21 1.17 -11.45 6.18
N GLY A 22 1.79 -10.35 5.74
CA GLY A 22 1.16 -9.03 5.72
C GLY A 22 0.05 -9.00 4.67
N LEU A 23 -1.15 -8.64 5.12
CA LEU A 23 -2.38 -8.65 4.33
C LEU A 23 -2.68 -7.24 3.82
N GLY A 24 -2.38 -6.99 2.55
CA GLY A 24 -2.55 -5.69 1.90
C GLY A 24 -3.99 -5.18 1.87
N THR A 25 -4.15 -3.94 1.42
CA THR A 25 -5.43 -3.23 1.35
C THR A 25 -5.81 -2.91 -0.10
N GLY A 26 -7.11 -2.91 -0.39
CA GLY A 26 -7.66 -2.50 -1.67
C GLY A 26 -8.08 -3.67 -2.56
N THR A 27 -8.63 -3.34 -3.74
CA THR A 27 -9.33 -4.30 -4.62
C THR A 27 -8.44 -5.43 -5.15
N THR A 28 -7.16 -5.14 -5.42
CA THR A 28 -6.22 -6.18 -5.89
C THR A 28 -5.81 -7.10 -4.74
N ALA A 29 -5.55 -6.52 -3.55
CA ALA A 29 -5.25 -7.28 -2.35
C ALA A 29 -6.41 -8.18 -1.92
N ASP A 30 -7.67 -7.78 -2.14
CA ASP A 30 -8.84 -8.62 -1.83
C ASP A 30 -8.82 -9.96 -2.62
N PHE A 31 -8.43 -9.93 -3.90
CA PHE A 31 -8.24 -11.18 -4.65
C PHE A 31 -7.16 -12.09 -4.06
N PHE A 32 -6.10 -11.50 -3.51
CA PHE A 32 -5.06 -12.27 -2.83
C PHE A 32 -5.59 -12.86 -1.51
N LEU A 33 -6.32 -12.11 -0.70
CA LEU A 33 -6.94 -12.60 0.53
C LEU A 33 -7.90 -13.76 0.25
N ILE A 34 -8.71 -13.68 -0.81
CA ILE A 34 -9.61 -14.76 -1.23
C ILE A 34 -8.80 -16.03 -1.59
N SER A 35 -7.74 -15.89 -2.39
CA SER A 35 -6.90 -17.02 -2.80
C SER A 35 -6.18 -17.65 -1.60
N LEU A 36 -5.67 -16.81 -0.68
CA LEU A 36 -5.03 -17.25 0.56
C LEU A 36 -6.00 -18.05 1.45
N ALA A 37 -7.20 -17.53 1.65
CA ALA A 37 -8.24 -18.19 2.44
C ALA A 37 -8.66 -19.53 1.83
N GLN A 38 -8.77 -19.60 0.50
CA GLN A 38 -9.08 -20.86 -0.20
C GLN A 38 -7.99 -21.91 0.02
N ALA A 39 -6.70 -21.53 -0.10
CA ALA A 39 -5.58 -22.43 0.13
C ALA A 39 -5.49 -22.90 1.60
N ILE A 40 -5.80 -22.02 2.57
CA ILE A 40 -5.89 -22.39 3.99
C ILE A 40 -7.05 -23.41 4.20
N LYS A 41 -8.21 -23.12 3.66
CA LYS A 41 -9.40 -23.97 3.79
C LYS A 41 -9.21 -25.34 3.12
N ALA A 42 -8.50 -25.39 2.01
CA ALA A 42 -8.15 -26.64 1.33
C ALA A 42 -7.05 -27.45 2.05
N GLY A 43 -6.42 -26.88 3.09
CA GLY A 43 -5.31 -27.52 3.82
C GLY A 43 -3.97 -27.51 3.07
N GLU A 44 -3.89 -26.77 1.96
CA GLU A 44 -2.67 -26.57 1.19
C GLU A 44 -1.66 -25.69 1.95
N LEU A 45 -2.17 -24.67 2.67
CA LEU A 45 -1.40 -23.82 3.56
C LEU A 45 -1.86 -24.03 5.01
N LYS A 46 -0.89 -24.24 5.91
CA LYS A 46 -1.12 -24.47 7.34
C LYS A 46 -0.38 -23.44 8.17
N GLU A 47 -0.94 -23.12 9.34
CA GLU A 47 -0.29 -22.26 10.35
C GLU A 47 0.09 -20.86 9.81
N ILE A 48 -0.73 -20.32 8.90
CA ILE A 48 -0.56 -18.97 8.39
C ILE A 48 -0.94 -17.96 9.49
N LYS A 49 -0.14 -16.89 9.63
CA LYS A 49 -0.36 -15.79 10.55
C LYS A 49 -0.57 -14.51 9.75
N GLY A 50 -1.83 -14.11 9.57
CA GLY A 50 -2.18 -12.91 8.82
C GLY A 50 -1.99 -11.63 9.65
N VAL A 51 -1.27 -10.65 9.14
CA VAL A 51 -1.08 -9.32 9.76
C VAL A 51 -1.73 -8.26 8.86
N PRO A 52 -2.89 -7.68 9.25
CA PRO A 52 -3.62 -6.76 8.39
C PRO A 52 -2.96 -5.38 8.33
N THR A 53 -3.02 -4.74 7.16
CA THR A 53 -2.51 -3.38 6.89
C THR A 53 -3.57 -2.29 7.06
N SER A 54 -4.81 -2.64 7.39
CA SER A 54 -5.92 -1.70 7.63
C SER A 54 -7.07 -2.38 8.36
N ARG A 55 -7.98 -1.58 8.93
CA ARG A 55 -9.26 -2.11 9.44
C ARG A 55 -10.11 -2.76 8.35
N GLN A 56 -9.96 -2.33 7.10
CA GLN A 56 -10.64 -2.95 5.96
C GLN A 56 -10.11 -4.35 5.71
N SER A 57 -8.78 -4.53 5.59
CA SER A 57 -8.17 -5.86 5.39
C SER A 57 -8.37 -6.77 6.60
N GLU A 58 -8.39 -6.21 7.82
CA GLU A 58 -8.71 -6.95 9.05
C GLU A 58 -10.12 -7.56 8.99
N ARG A 59 -11.14 -6.72 8.75
CA ARG A 59 -12.53 -7.19 8.60
C ARG A 59 -12.65 -8.24 7.51
N ARG A 60 -12.02 -7.99 6.37
CA ARG A 60 -12.07 -8.91 5.24
C ARG A 60 -11.42 -10.26 5.54
N ALA A 61 -10.29 -10.26 6.23
CA ALA A 61 -9.62 -11.48 6.67
C ALA A 61 -10.47 -12.28 7.68
N ILE A 62 -11.16 -11.60 8.61
CA ILE A 62 -12.11 -12.25 9.53
C ILE A 62 -13.25 -12.93 8.76
N GLU A 63 -13.88 -12.22 7.80
CA GLU A 63 -14.95 -12.78 6.96
C GLU A 63 -14.51 -14.03 6.19
N LEU A 64 -13.26 -14.05 5.75
CA LEU A 64 -12.66 -15.16 4.99
C LEU A 64 -12.12 -16.29 5.87
N GLY A 65 -12.06 -16.10 7.19
CA GLY A 65 -11.53 -17.09 8.13
C GLY A 65 -10.01 -17.20 8.13
N ILE A 66 -9.27 -16.16 7.74
CA ILE A 66 -7.81 -16.11 7.83
C ILE A 66 -7.42 -15.82 9.30
N PRO A 67 -6.54 -16.65 9.92
CA PRO A 67 -6.06 -16.39 11.28
C PRO A 67 -5.29 -15.07 11.37
N LEU A 68 -5.69 -14.18 12.29
CA LEU A 68 -5.11 -12.85 12.45
C LEU A 68 -4.19 -12.76 13.66
N PHE A 69 -3.10 -12.02 13.47
CA PHE A 69 -2.10 -11.69 14.48
C PHE A 69 -1.75 -10.21 14.40
N SER A 70 -1.40 -9.61 15.51
CA SER A 70 -0.86 -8.25 15.57
C SER A 70 0.66 -8.25 15.32
N LEU A 71 1.23 -7.09 15.00
CA LEU A 71 2.69 -6.93 14.95
C LEU A 71 3.37 -7.17 16.31
N ALA A 72 2.66 -7.02 17.43
CA ALA A 72 3.19 -7.39 18.73
C ALA A 72 3.38 -8.92 18.88
N GLN A 73 2.52 -9.71 18.24
CA GLN A 73 2.60 -11.18 18.22
C GLN A 73 3.49 -11.72 17.10
N CYS A 74 3.56 -10.98 15.98
CA CYS A 74 4.38 -11.29 14.82
C CYS A 74 5.17 -10.03 14.42
N PRO A 75 6.29 -9.71 15.11
CA PRO A 75 7.04 -8.48 14.88
C PRO A 75 7.64 -8.36 13.47
N VAL A 76 7.84 -9.48 12.81
CA VAL A 76 8.37 -9.55 11.44
C VAL A 76 7.50 -10.46 10.61
N CYS A 77 6.97 -9.93 9.50
CA CYS A 77 6.31 -10.73 8.48
C CYS A 77 7.35 -11.36 7.54
N ASP A 78 7.14 -12.61 7.15
CA ASP A 78 8.00 -13.26 6.15
C ASP A 78 7.78 -12.64 4.76
N ILE A 79 6.54 -12.25 4.49
CA ILE A 79 6.13 -11.59 3.25
C ILE A 79 4.95 -10.67 3.53
N THR A 80 4.93 -9.51 2.85
CA THR A 80 3.70 -8.73 2.69
C THR A 80 3.33 -8.72 1.21
N VAL A 81 2.05 -9.00 0.92
CA VAL A 81 1.48 -8.88 -0.42
C VAL A 81 0.47 -7.74 -0.41
N ASP A 82 0.72 -6.70 -1.20
CA ASP A 82 -0.11 -5.50 -1.20
C ASP A 82 -0.27 -4.90 -2.60
N GLY A 83 -1.27 -4.04 -2.77
CA GLY A 83 -1.47 -3.25 -3.98
C GLY A 83 -0.58 -2.02 -4.04
N ALA A 84 -0.58 -1.35 -5.20
CA ALA A 84 0.00 -0.02 -5.36
C ALA A 84 -0.88 0.84 -6.27
N ASP A 85 -0.79 2.16 -6.08
CA ASP A 85 -1.48 3.15 -6.92
C ASP A 85 -0.63 3.53 -8.12
N GLU A 86 0.69 3.57 -7.96
CA GLU A 86 1.69 3.67 -9.04
C GLU A 86 2.89 2.78 -8.75
N VAL A 87 3.46 2.21 -9.81
CA VAL A 87 4.68 1.38 -9.80
C VAL A 87 5.66 1.94 -10.82
N ALA A 88 6.77 2.50 -10.37
CA ALA A 88 7.87 2.98 -11.21
C ALA A 88 8.80 1.83 -11.65
N PRO A 89 9.64 2.01 -12.69
CA PRO A 89 10.52 0.95 -13.21
C PRO A 89 11.52 0.40 -12.18
N ASN A 90 11.95 1.23 -11.22
CA ASN A 90 12.85 0.87 -10.13
C ASN A 90 12.11 0.26 -8.92
N LEU A 91 10.82 -0.02 -9.05
CA LEU A 91 9.92 -0.49 -7.97
C LEU A 91 9.74 0.49 -6.81
N ASP A 92 9.95 1.77 -7.01
CA ASP A 92 9.41 2.80 -6.13
C ASP A 92 7.92 2.97 -6.40
N LEU A 93 7.14 3.26 -5.36
CA LEU A 93 5.68 3.22 -5.44
C LEU A 93 5.05 4.50 -4.91
N ILE A 94 3.84 4.78 -5.43
CA ILE A 94 2.84 5.54 -4.70
C ILE A 94 1.76 4.58 -4.21
N LYS A 95 1.38 4.72 -2.93
CA LYS A 95 0.30 3.99 -2.26
C LYS A 95 -0.53 4.96 -1.41
N GLY A 96 -1.66 4.47 -0.91
CA GLY A 96 -2.45 5.21 0.07
C GLY A 96 -3.68 5.93 -0.47
N LEU A 97 -4.09 5.75 -1.73
CA LEU A 97 -5.39 6.24 -2.21
C LEU A 97 -6.55 5.62 -1.42
N GLY A 98 -6.38 4.40 -0.90
CA GLY A 98 -7.32 3.74 0.02
C GLY A 98 -7.32 4.30 1.45
N GLY A 99 -6.42 5.22 1.80
CA GLY A 99 -6.33 5.85 3.12
C GLY A 99 -5.63 5.03 4.21
N ALA A 100 -4.92 3.96 3.86
CA ALA A 100 -4.27 3.04 4.81
C ALA A 100 -2.73 3.16 4.84
N LEU A 101 -2.17 4.16 4.16
CA LEU A 101 -0.73 4.27 3.85
C LEU A 101 0.20 4.08 5.05
N LEU A 102 -0.15 4.63 6.22
CA LEU A 102 0.69 4.52 7.43
C LEU A 102 0.80 3.06 7.90
N ARG A 103 -0.32 2.36 8.05
CA ARG A 103 -0.30 0.95 8.46
C ARG A 103 0.31 0.06 7.40
N GLU A 104 0.03 0.32 6.11
CA GLU A 104 0.66 -0.36 4.98
C GLU A 104 2.19 -0.24 5.07
N LYS A 105 2.73 0.98 5.32
CA LYS A 105 4.17 1.21 5.41
C LYS A 105 4.77 0.56 6.65
N ILE A 106 4.11 0.64 7.81
CA ILE A 106 4.57 -0.02 9.04
C ILE A 106 4.70 -1.54 8.81
N VAL A 107 3.69 -2.19 8.22
CA VAL A 107 3.76 -3.64 7.97
C VAL A 107 4.81 -3.96 6.92
N ALA A 108 4.92 -3.15 5.86
CA ALA A 108 5.92 -3.35 4.81
C ALA A 108 7.37 -3.21 5.35
N GLN A 109 7.64 -2.23 6.21
CA GLN A 109 8.96 -2.05 6.87
C GLN A 109 9.31 -3.20 7.80
N ASN A 110 8.31 -3.85 8.39
CA ASN A 110 8.48 -5.02 9.24
C ASN A 110 8.28 -6.33 8.47
N SER A 111 8.63 -6.36 7.18
CA SER A 111 8.53 -7.54 6.32
C SER A 111 9.86 -7.84 5.66
N LYS A 112 10.24 -9.13 5.62
CA LYS A 112 11.44 -9.58 4.91
C LYS A 112 11.33 -9.37 3.40
N LYS A 113 10.09 -9.36 2.87
CA LYS A 113 9.81 -9.19 1.45
C LYS A 113 8.47 -8.47 1.25
N LEU A 114 8.49 -7.42 0.43
CA LEU A 114 7.28 -6.77 -0.05
C LEU A 114 7.04 -7.15 -1.51
N VAL A 115 5.94 -7.83 -1.77
CA VAL A 115 5.46 -8.21 -3.11
C VAL A 115 4.28 -7.33 -3.47
N ILE A 116 4.41 -6.59 -4.54
CA ILE A 116 3.35 -5.73 -5.08
C ILE A 116 2.57 -6.47 -6.14
N ILE A 117 1.25 -6.38 -6.06
CA ILE A 117 0.31 -6.89 -7.06
C ILE A 117 -0.48 -5.74 -7.66
N ALA A 118 -0.40 -5.58 -8.97
CA ALA A 118 -1.04 -4.48 -9.68
C ALA A 118 -1.48 -4.89 -11.09
N ASP A 119 -2.37 -4.11 -11.70
CA ASP A 119 -2.64 -4.17 -13.13
C ASP A 119 -1.71 -3.21 -13.90
N GLU A 120 -1.62 -3.39 -15.24
CA GLU A 120 -0.78 -2.56 -16.12
C GLU A 120 -1.09 -1.07 -16.03
N GLY A 121 -2.33 -0.69 -15.71
CA GLY A 121 -2.74 0.70 -15.56
C GLY A 121 -1.99 1.44 -14.44
N LYS A 122 -1.40 0.68 -13.49
CA LYS A 122 -0.63 1.22 -12.36
C LYS A 122 0.86 1.45 -12.67
N VAL A 123 1.35 0.94 -13.80
CA VAL A 123 2.74 1.16 -14.20
C VAL A 123 2.90 2.55 -14.77
N VAL A 124 3.90 3.27 -14.29
CA VAL A 124 4.23 4.64 -14.69
C VAL A 124 5.73 4.75 -15.01
N SER A 125 6.09 5.70 -15.85
CA SER A 125 7.50 6.05 -16.08
C SER A 125 8.07 6.93 -14.97
N GLN A 126 7.19 7.69 -14.28
CA GLN A 126 7.53 8.62 -13.21
C GLN A 126 6.40 8.66 -12.19
N LEU A 127 6.74 8.62 -10.90
CA LEU A 127 5.77 8.72 -9.81
C LEU A 127 5.03 10.06 -9.82
N GLY A 128 3.77 10.04 -9.43
CA GLY A 128 2.90 11.23 -9.38
C GLY A 128 2.40 11.68 -10.75
N SER A 129 2.61 10.88 -11.80
CA SER A 129 2.15 11.21 -13.16
C SER A 129 0.68 10.90 -13.41
N LYS A 130 0.12 9.93 -12.69
CA LYS A 130 -1.30 9.52 -12.81
C LYS A 130 -2.08 9.75 -11.53
N SER A 131 -1.45 9.52 -10.37
CA SER A 131 -2.08 9.58 -9.06
C SER A 131 -1.50 10.72 -8.22
N PRO A 132 -2.27 11.38 -7.36
CA PRO A 132 -1.71 12.26 -6.36
C PRO A 132 -0.86 11.46 -5.37
N LEU A 133 0.08 12.13 -4.70
CA LEU A 133 0.76 11.59 -3.54
C LEU A 133 -0.10 11.83 -2.29
N PRO A 134 -0.64 10.79 -1.62
CA PRO A 134 -1.30 10.96 -0.35
C PRO A 134 -0.27 11.27 0.75
N VAL A 135 -0.56 12.27 1.56
CA VAL A 135 0.25 12.65 2.75
C VAL A 135 -0.66 12.64 3.96
N GLU A 136 -0.41 11.74 4.90
CA GLU A 136 -1.14 11.64 6.17
C GLU A 136 -0.59 12.69 7.14
N VAL A 137 -1.49 13.48 7.72
CA VAL A 137 -1.17 14.60 8.60
C VAL A 137 -1.95 14.51 9.90
N ALA A 138 -1.34 14.93 11.01
CA ALA A 138 -2.00 14.98 12.31
C ALA A 138 -3.26 15.86 12.25
N GLN A 139 -4.33 15.47 12.98
CA GLN A 139 -5.56 16.26 13.01
C GLN A 139 -5.34 17.67 13.58
N PHE A 140 -4.48 17.79 14.57
CA PHE A 140 -4.17 19.09 15.17
C PHE A 140 -3.37 19.95 14.18
N GLY A 141 -3.97 21.04 13.75
CA GLY A 141 -3.32 22.04 12.88
C GLY A 141 -3.06 21.55 11.44
N TYR A 142 -3.85 20.60 10.94
CA TYR A 142 -3.68 20.08 9.56
C TYR A 142 -3.74 21.19 8.52
N GLU A 143 -4.51 22.26 8.76
CA GLU A 143 -4.65 23.41 7.86
C GLU A 143 -3.31 24.11 7.59
N THR A 144 -2.41 24.06 8.57
CA THR A 144 -1.08 24.70 8.44
C THR A 144 -0.16 23.94 7.48
N GLN A 145 -0.45 22.65 7.23
CA GLN A 145 0.37 21.82 6.36
C GLN A 145 0.22 22.17 4.87
N GLU A 146 -0.91 22.78 4.49
CA GLU A 146 -1.17 23.13 3.09
C GLU A 146 -0.09 24.04 2.51
N GLY A 147 0.34 25.07 3.25
CA GLY A 147 1.40 25.99 2.82
C GLY A 147 2.75 25.29 2.63
N PHE A 148 3.11 24.42 3.54
CA PHE A 148 4.33 23.62 3.44
C PHE A 148 4.28 22.67 2.23
N LEU A 149 3.19 21.93 2.03
CA LEU A 149 3.03 21.05 0.88
C LEU A 149 3.11 21.79 -0.45
N ARG A 150 2.53 23.02 -0.52
CA ARG A 150 2.67 23.90 -1.70
C ARG A 150 4.12 24.31 -1.94
N SER A 151 4.89 24.57 -0.90
CA SER A 151 6.31 24.95 -1.03
C SER A 151 7.17 23.83 -1.63
N LEU A 152 6.72 22.57 -1.55
CA LEU A 152 7.34 21.42 -2.21
C LEU A 152 6.95 21.27 -3.69
N GLY A 153 6.18 22.22 -4.24
CA GLY A 153 5.69 22.18 -5.62
C GLY A 153 4.41 21.36 -5.82
N ALA A 154 3.77 20.94 -4.74
CA ALA A 154 2.51 20.21 -4.81
C ALA A 154 1.30 21.14 -4.92
N GLN A 155 0.21 20.60 -5.44
CA GLN A 155 -1.13 21.16 -5.33
C GLN A 155 -1.93 20.26 -4.35
N PRO A 156 -1.84 20.55 -3.03
CA PRO A 156 -2.48 19.73 -2.01
C PRO A 156 -4.00 19.96 -2.01
N LYS A 157 -4.74 18.89 -1.87
CA LYS A 157 -6.19 18.90 -1.68
C LYS A 157 -6.53 18.06 -0.47
N LEU A 158 -7.15 18.68 0.55
CA LEU A 158 -7.60 17.94 1.72
C LEU A 158 -8.63 16.88 1.28
N ARG A 159 -8.40 15.62 1.67
CA ARG A 159 -9.28 14.52 1.31
C ARG A 159 -10.59 14.63 2.08
N VAL A 160 -11.68 14.49 1.36
CA VAL A 160 -13.03 14.45 1.93
C VAL A 160 -13.65 13.08 1.71
N GLY A 161 -14.40 12.64 2.70
CA GLY A 161 -15.20 11.42 2.65
C GLY A 161 -16.63 11.66 2.19
N PRO A 162 -17.50 10.66 2.34
CA PRO A 162 -18.92 10.80 2.07
C PRO A 162 -19.54 11.97 2.84
N GLY A 163 -20.43 12.71 2.20
CA GLY A 163 -21.09 13.87 2.79
C GLY A 163 -20.23 15.14 2.90
N GLY A 164 -19.03 15.16 2.29
CA GLY A 164 -18.16 16.33 2.26
C GLY A 164 -17.38 16.58 3.57
N MET A 165 -17.47 15.68 4.53
CA MET A 165 -16.67 15.75 5.76
C MET A 165 -15.20 15.39 5.50
N VAL A 166 -14.29 15.94 6.29
CA VAL A 166 -12.87 15.58 6.22
C VAL A 166 -12.71 14.07 6.41
N PHE A 167 -11.96 13.43 5.51
CA PHE A 167 -11.64 12.00 5.65
C PHE A 167 -10.70 11.78 6.82
N VAL A 168 -11.03 10.82 7.66
CA VAL A 168 -10.21 10.43 8.81
C VAL A 168 -9.70 9.01 8.61
N THR A 169 -8.38 8.82 8.74
CA THR A 169 -7.72 7.51 8.60
C THR A 169 -8.04 6.56 9.75
N ASP A 170 -7.68 5.30 9.62
CA ASP A 170 -7.75 4.30 10.70
C ASP A 170 -6.98 4.70 11.98
N ASN A 171 -6.08 5.68 11.87
CA ASN A 171 -5.23 6.18 12.95
C ASN A 171 -5.71 7.53 13.52
N GLY A 172 -6.82 8.07 13.02
CA GLY A 172 -7.38 9.34 13.48
C GLY A 172 -6.75 10.57 12.85
N ASN A 173 -6.05 10.44 11.73
CA ASN A 173 -5.37 11.52 11.02
C ASN A 173 -6.14 11.96 9.77
N CYS A 174 -5.75 13.11 9.18
CA CYS A 174 -6.27 13.58 7.90
C CYS A 174 -5.31 13.20 6.76
N ILE A 175 -5.75 13.36 5.50
CA ILE A 175 -4.91 13.15 4.32
C ILE A 175 -5.01 14.36 3.39
N TYR A 176 -3.86 14.84 2.91
CA TYR A 176 -3.76 15.67 1.74
C TYR A 176 -3.39 14.83 0.52
N ASP A 177 -4.19 14.93 -0.54
CA ASP A 177 -3.86 14.39 -1.87
C ASP A 177 -3.06 15.44 -2.63
N CYS A 178 -1.77 15.23 -2.79
CA CYS A 178 -0.81 16.18 -3.35
C CYS A 178 -0.54 15.88 -4.82
N HIS A 179 -1.03 16.72 -5.73
CA HIS A 179 -0.75 16.63 -7.16
C HIS A 179 0.52 17.39 -7.51
N PHE A 180 1.38 16.78 -8.30
CA PHE A 180 2.60 17.39 -8.83
C PHE A 180 2.47 17.54 -10.35
N ALA A 181 2.55 18.78 -10.85
CA ALA A 181 2.51 19.04 -12.28
C ALA A 181 3.71 18.39 -12.98
N GLY A 182 3.43 17.43 -13.90
CA GLY A 182 4.46 16.67 -14.60
C GLY A 182 5.10 15.56 -13.76
N GLY A 183 4.50 15.19 -12.62
CA GLY A 183 4.98 14.12 -11.74
C GLY A 183 6.08 14.55 -10.76
N ILE A 184 6.50 13.64 -9.91
CA ILE A 184 7.50 13.84 -8.87
C ILE A 184 8.89 13.59 -9.47
N LYS A 185 9.69 14.65 -9.65
CA LYS A 185 11.02 14.54 -10.27
C LYS A 185 12.05 13.89 -9.36
N ASN A 186 12.01 14.19 -8.05
CA ASN A 186 12.92 13.67 -7.05
C ASN A 186 12.14 13.20 -5.82
N ALA A 187 11.70 11.96 -5.86
CA ALA A 187 10.88 11.38 -4.78
C ALA A 187 11.63 11.34 -3.44
N GLY A 188 12.94 11.09 -3.46
CA GLY A 188 13.74 11.06 -2.23
C GLY A 188 13.87 12.43 -1.54
N GLU A 189 13.97 13.53 -2.29
CA GLU A 189 13.98 14.88 -1.71
C GLU A 189 12.63 15.25 -1.11
N ILE A 190 11.53 14.89 -1.80
CA ILE A 190 10.17 15.09 -1.28
C ILE A 190 9.97 14.30 0.02
N GLU A 191 10.32 13.00 0.04
CA GLU A 191 10.23 12.17 1.24
C GLU A 191 11.06 12.75 2.39
N ALA A 192 12.31 13.14 2.14
CA ALA A 192 13.18 13.74 3.14
C ALA A 192 12.65 15.07 3.70
N ALA A 193 12.01 15.89 2.87
CA ALA A 193 11.37 17.14 3.29
C ALA A 193 10.14 16.87 4.15
N LEU A 194 9.26 15.94 3.72
CA LEU A 194 8.08 15.54 4.47
C LEU A 194 8.44 15.01 5.87
N ASN A 195 9.45 14.15 5.97
CA ASN A 195 9.91 13.55 7.23
C ASN A 195 10.49 14.56 8.23
N ARG A 196 10.79 15.80 7.82
CA ARG A 196 11.30 16.88 8.69
C ARG A 196 10.22 17.83 9.18
N CYS A 197 9.01 17.73 8.64
CA CYS A 197 7.94 18.67 8.97
C CYS A 197 7.07 18.14 10.11
N ALA A 198 7.02 18.84 11.23
CA ALA A 198 6.11 18.51 12.31
C ALA A 198 4.66 18.56 11.84
N GLY A 199 3.86 17.55 12.22
CA GLY A 199 2.47 17.39 11.77
C GLY A 199 2.30 16.52 10.53
N ILE A 200 3.34 16.28 9.74
CA ILE A 200 3.35 15.20 8.74
C ILE A 200 3.57 13.88 9.50
N VAL A 201 2.65 12.94 9.31
CA VAL A 201 2.73 11.62 9.94
C VAL A 201 3.43 10.63 9.02
N GLU A 202 3.00 10.56 7.76
CA GLU A 202 3.61 9.68 6.75
C GLU A 202 3.17 10.08 5.34
N SER A 203 3.90 9.65 4.34
CA SER A 203 3.56 9.85 2.93
C SER A 203 3.35 8.53 2.19
N GLY A 204 2.63 8.60 1.07
CA GLY A 204 2.42 7.46 0.19
C GLY A 204 3.62 7.09 -0.69
N LEU A 205 4.80 7.69 -0.48
CA LEU A 205 6.05 7.28 -1.15
C LEU A 205 6.60 6.02 -0.46
N PHE A 206 6.74 4.92 -1.20
CA PHE A 206 7.34 3.68 -0.74
C PHE A 206 8.62 3.45 -1.57
N LEU A 207 9.69 4.12 -1.17
CA LEU A 207 10.96 4.13 -1.90
C LEU A 207 11.86 3.00 -1.40
N GLY A 208 12.44 2.24 -2.34
CA GLY A 208 13.37 1.17 -1.99
C GLY A 208 12.76 -0.06 -1.30
N MET A 209 11.45 -0.11 -1.08
CA MET A 209 10.81 -1.11 -0.22
C MET A 209 10.35 -2.38 -0.94
N ALA A 210 9.77 -2.24 -2.14
CA ALA A 210 9.27 -3.38 -2.89
C ALA A 210 10.42 -4.25 -3.44
N SER A 211 10.32 -5.55 -3.22
CA SER A 211 11.27 -6.54 -3.75
C SER A 211 10.84 -7.04 -5.13
N ILE A 212 9.53 -7.18 -5.33
CA ILE A 212 8.92 -7.78 -6.52
C ILE A 212 7.62 -7.03 -6.82
N ALA A 213 7.35 -6.81 -8.10
CA ALA A 213 6.02 -6.42 -8.58
C ALA A 213 5.50 -7.45 -9.59
N LEU A 214 4.28 -7.90 -9.38
CA LEU A 214 3.53 -8.80 -10.26
C LEU A 214 2.47 -7.97 -10.97
N ILE A 215 2.70 -7.71 -12.24
CA ILE A 215 1.86 -6.86 -13.07
C ILE A 215 0.97 -7.73 -13.95
N GLY A 216 -0.32 -7.73 -13.63
CA GLY A 216 -1.32 -8.45 -14.38
C GLY A 216 -1.77 -7.70 -15.63
N SER A 217 -1.97 -8.43 -16.72
CA SER A 217 -2.49 -7.96 -18.01
C SER A 217 -3.44 -9.00 -18.61
N GLU A 218 -4.05 -8.68 -19.74
CA GLU A 218 -4.83 -9.66 -20.52
C GLU A 218 -3.97 -10.83 -21.03
N GLY A 219 -2.68 -10.57 -21.29
CA GLY A 219 -1.71 -11.55 -21.77
C GLY A 219 -1.05 -12.39 -20.66
N GLY A 220 -1.37 -12.16 -19.39
CA GLY A 220 -0.78 -12.89 -18.26
C GLY A 220 -0.17 -11.99 -17.20
N VAL A 221 0.84 -12.50 -16.49
CA VAL A 221 1.50 -11.76 -15.39
C VAL A 221 2.98 -11.58 -15.71
N ARG A 222 3.42 -10.32 -15.71
CA ARG A 222 4.83 -9.95 -15.80
C ARG A 222 5.39 -9.75 -14.39
N GLU A 223 6.50 -10.39 -14.10
CA GLU A 223 7.24 -10.21 -12.84
C GLU A 223 8.39 -9.22 -13.05
N ILE A 224 8.49 -8.22 -12.20
CA ILE A 224 9.59 -7.25 -12.13
C ILE A 224 10.25 -7.43 -10.78
N ARG A 225 11.58 -7.52 -10.74
CA ARG A 225 12.37 -7.61 -9.50
C ARG A 225 13.24 -6.38 -9.37
N ARG A 226 13.47 -5.97 -8.11
CA ARG A 226 14.51 -5.00 -7.81
C ARG A 226 15.87 -5.68 -8.03
N GLY A 227 16.71 -5.04 -8.83
CA GLY A 227 18.09 -5.50 -9.08
C GLY A 227 18.99 -5.31 -7.86
#